data_b9aeabbd73f5676685844fbeeddb1d38
#
_entry.id   b9aeabbd73f5676685844fbeeddb1d38
#
_cell.length_a   1.000
_cell.length_b   1.000
_cell.length_c   1.000
_cell.angle_alpha   90.00
_cell.angle_beta   90.00
_cell.angle_gamma   90.00
#
_symmetry.space_group_name_H-M   'P 1'
#
loop_
_entity.id
_entity.type
_entity.pdbx_description
1 polymer ?
#
loop_
_entity_poly.entity_id
_entity_poly.type
_entity_poly.pdbx_seq_one_letter_code
_entity_poly.pdbx_strand_id
1 'polypeptide(L)'
;MTERFTIHKKVMQGTVWAGLMCTCSMDKLGKLAYSDTTLLYKYKDKVEVPPLQMVDDVITASKCGNQVISTNAAVNMFTNLKKLKLSETKCSRLHIGKNKCDNCASISVNEEEIKESHKEKYLGDYLTDKANPAATILDRKQKGFGILSEITAILEDIPLGVRRFEIGLTLRQSWFINGTLYNSEVWCAYTINDIKMLEMLDQKILRQILGAHAKVPSEMLHLETGAIPLSHVIAVRRFLYLQNILKKNKN
;
A
#
# COMPACT_ATOMS: atom_id res chain seq x y z
N MET A 1 34.91 3.95 27.30
CA MET A 1 33.80 3.36 28.11
C MET A 1 32.55 3.43 27.27
N THR A 2 32.02 2.28 26.83
CA THR A 2 30.76 2.19 26.10
C THR A 2 29.63 2.19 27.08
N GLU A 3 28.79 3.23 27.09
CA GLU A 3 27.57 3.26 27.89
C GLU A 3 26.65 2.13 27.46
N ARG A 4 26.26 1.29 28.42
CA ARG A 4 25.26 0.24 28.17
C ARG A 4 23.88 0.86 28.23
N PHE A 5 23.19 0.93 27.08
CA PHE A 5 21.78 1.31 27.02
C PHE A 5 20.91 0.14 27.47
N THR A 6 20.15 0.32 28.53
CA THR A 6 19.15 -0.66 28.95
C THR A 6 17.85 -0.39 28.17
N ILE A 7 17.54 -1.25 27.19
CA ILE A 7 16.29 -1.14 26.42
C ILE A 7 15.16 -1.84 27.19
N HIS A 8 14.31 -1.06 27.84
CA HIS A 8 13.09 -1.56 28.45
C HIS A 8 11.96 -1.50 27.41
N LYS A 9 11.47 -2.64 26.91
CA LYS A 9 10.26 -2.78 26.06
C LYS A 9 10.32 -2.20 24.63
N LYS A 10 11.43 -2.30 23.93
CA LYS A 10 11.51 -2.00 22.50
C LYS A 10 11.96 -3.21 21.72
N VAL A 11 11.32 -3.46 20.58
CA VAL A 11 11.84 -4.39 19.58
C VAL A 11 12.78 -3.59 18.69
N MET A 12 14.01 -4.06 18.51
CA MET A 12 14.98 -3.36 17.66
C MET A 12 14.50 -3.38 16.20
N GLN A 13 14.24 -2.19 15.65
CA GLN A 13 13.85 -2.03 14.25
C GLN A 13 14.96 -2.60 13.34
N GLY A 14 14.55 -3.37 12.32
CA GLY A 14 15.48 -3.99 11.36
C GLY A 14 16.00 -5.36 11.77
N THR A 15 15.66 -5.91 12.93
CA THR A 15 16.01 -7.31 13.25
C THR A 15 15.00 -8.26 12.60
N VAL A 16 15.47 -9.44 12.20
CA VAL A 16 14.63 -10.48 11.55
C VAL A 16 13.40 -10.87 12.40
N TRP A 17 13.54 -10.84 13.73
CA TRP A 17 12.50 -11.23 14.67
C TRP A 17 11.55 -10.09 15.06
N ALA A 18 11.88 -8.84 14.74
CA ALA A 18 11.12 -7.67 15.16
C ALA A 18 9.66 -7.72 14.69
N GLY A 19 9.46 -7.98 13.40
CA GLY A 19 8.11 -8.10 12.81
C GLY A 19 7.31 -9.24 13.43
N LEU A 20 7.92 -10.41 13.60
CA LEU A 20 7.25 -11.57 14.19
C LEU A 20 6.84 -11.30 15.65
N MET A 21 7.74 -10.75 16.47
CA MET A 21 7.44 -10.42 17.87
C MET A 21 6.35 -9.37 18.00
N CYS A 22 6.35 -8.35 17.13
CA CYS A 22 5.30 -7.35 17.08
C CYS A 22 3.97 -7.99 16.70
N THR A 23 3.93 -8.78 15.62
CA THR A 23 2.72 -9.49 15.18
C THR A 23 2.17 -10.41 16.27
N CYS A 24 3.00 -11.22 16.92
CA CYS A 24 2.57 -12.07 18.03
C CYS A 24 2.01 -11.27 19.22
N SER A 25 2.59 -10.11 19.50
CA SER A 25 2.10 -9.22 20.58
C SER A 25 0.74 -8.63 20.23
N MET A 26 0.50 -8.33 18.98
CA MET A 26 -0.71 -7.70 18.47
C MET A 26 -1.82 -8.69 18.08
N ASP A 27 -1.53 -9.98 17.89
CA ASP A 27 -2.49 -11.04 17.50
C ASP A 27 -3.73 -11.09 18.41
N LYS A 28 -3.55 -10.75 19.68
CA LYS A 28 -4.66 -10.69 20.64
C LYS A 28 -5.70 -9.61 20.35
N LEU A 29 -5.34 -8.54 19.62
CA LEU A 29 -6.30 -7.51 19.20
C LEU A 29 -7.33 -8.11 18.22
N GLY A 30 -6.85 -8.88 17.24
CA GLY A 30 -7.74 -9.61 16.33
C GLY A 30 -8.66 -10.59 17.06
N LYS A 31 -8.12 -11.35 18.03
CA LYS A 31 -8.92 -12.29 18.83
C LYS A 31 -9.96 -11.59 19.71
N LEU A 32 -9.64 -10.43 20.29
CA LEU A 32 -10.59 -9.59 21.00
C LEU A 32 -11.74 -9.13 20.09
N ALA A 33 -11.44 -8.72 18.87
CA ALA A 33 -12.46 -8.31 17.91
C ALA A 33 -13.41 -9.46 17.51
N TYR A 34 -12.93 -10.69 17.45
CA TYR A 34 -13.81 -11.85 17.20
C TYR A 34 -14.64 -12.26 18.42
N SER A 35 -14.17 -11.99 19.64
CA SER A 35 -14.94 -12.26 20.86
C SER A 35 -16.03 -11.21 21.13
N ASP A 36 -15.85 -9.99 20.63
CA ASP A 36 -16.81 -8.90 20.71
C ASP A 36 -17.28 -8.49 19.32
N THR A 37 -18.43 -9.01 18.89
CA THR A 37 -19.00 -8.78 17.56
C THR A 37 -19.31 -7.31 17.27
N THR A 38 -19.33 -6.43 18.28
CA THR A 38 -19.51 -4.99 18.10
C THR A 38 -18.29 -4.34 17.41
N LEU A 39 -17.12 -4.99 17.50
CA LEU A 39 -15.87 -4.53 16.88
C LEU A 39 -15.72 -4.95 15.41
N LEU A 40 -16.60 -5.84 14.92
CA LEU A 40 -16.55 -6.32 13.55
C LEU A 40 -17.33 -5.41 12.62
N TYR A 41 -16.70 -4.93 11.58
CA TYR A 41 -17.41 -4.27 10.49
C TYR A 41 -18.15 -5.30 9.64
N LYS A 42 -19.48 -5.13 9.49
CA LYS A 42 -20.31 -6.02 8.65
C LYS A 42 -20.53 -5.41 7.28
N TYR A 43 -19.86 -5.95 6.26
CA TYR A 43 -20.09 -5.55 4.87
C TYR A 43 -21.33 -6.24 4.31
N LYS A 44 -22.35 -5.45 3.94
CA LYS A 44 -23.66 -5.93 3.42
C LYS A 44 -24.29 -7.01 4.32
N ASP A 45 -24.03 -6.94 5.62
CA ASP A 45 -24.48 -7.89 6.65
C ASP A 45 -24.11 -9.36 6.40
N LYS A 46 -23.15 -9.61 5.51
CA LYS A 46 -22.72 -10.96 5.10
C LYS A 46 -21.26 -11.24 5.43
N VAL A 47 -20.40 -10.24 5.38
CA VAL A 47 -18.97 -10.42 5.58
C VAL A 47 -18.53 -9.60 6.80
N GLU A 48 -18.01 -10.27 7.80
CA GLU A 48 -17.43 -9.65 8.99
C GLU A 48 -15.96 -9.33 8.72
N VAL A 49 -15.60 -8.06 8.89
CA VAL A 49 -14.23 -7.58 8.70
C VAL A 49 -13.69 -7.15 10.05
N PRO A 50 -12.73 -7.90 10.61
CA PRO A 50 -12.06 -7.52 11.84
C PRO A 50 -11.13 -6.33 11.61
N PRO A 51 -10.56 -5.72 12.67
CA PRO A 51 -9.45 -4.81 12.54
C PRO A 51 -8.34 -5.42 11.69
N LEU A 52 -7.92 -4.72 10.64
CA LEU A 52 -6.83 -5.15 9.78
C LEU A 52 -5.52 -4.68 10.40
N GLN A 53 -4.56 -5.58 10.47
CA GLN A 53 -3.32 -5.34 11.17
C GLN A 53 -2.12 -5.76 10.33
N MET A 54 -1.10 -4.92 10.32
CA MET A 54 0.19 -5.22 9.73
C MET A 54 1.30 -4.69 10.63
N VAL A 55 1.91 -5.60 11.38
CA VAL A 55 2.94 -5.31 12.40
C VAL A 55 2.39 -4.33 13.46
N ASP A 56 2.71 -3.06 13.39
CA ASP A 56 2.26 -1.97 14.28
C ASP A 56 1.13 -1.12 13.68
N ASP A 57 0.90 -1.21 12.38
CA ASP A 57 -0.18 -0.49 11.70
C ASP A 57 -1.52 -1.22 11.90
N VAL A 58 -2.53 -0.50 12.37
CA VAL A 58 -3.89 -1.02 12.56
C VAL A 58 -4.88 -0.13 11.83
N ILE A 59 -5.76 -0.74 11.06
CA ILE A 59 -6.91 -0.07 10.46
C ILE A 59 -8.20 -0.73 10.93
N THR A 60 -9.17 0.08 11.31
CA THR A 60 -10.50 -0.37 11.71
C THR A 60 -11.55 0.23 10.77
N ALA A 61 -12.57 -0.55 10.43
CA ALA A 61 -13.70 -0.09 9.65
C ALA A 61 -14.96 -0.08 10.52
N SER A 62 -15.85 0.90 10.31
CA SER A 62 -17.10 1.02 11.05
C SER A 62 -18.19 1.63 10.18
N LYS A 63 -19.46 1.25 10.42
CA LYS A 63 -20.62 1.78 9.66
C LYS A 63 -21.15 3.10 10.22
N CYS A 64 -21.02 3.34 11.51
CA CYS A 64 -21.59 4.50 12.19
C CYS A 64 -20.70 5.02 13.30
N GLY A 65 -20.97 6.23 13.78
CA GLY A 65 -20.20 6.90 14.81
C GLY A 65 -20.11 6.11 16.13
N ASN A 66 -21.21 5.49 16.57
CA ASN A 66 -21.19 4.68 17.79
C ASN A 66 -20.26 3.48 17.70
N GLN A 67 -20.22 2.80 16.55
CA GLN A 67 -19.30 1.68 16.33
C GLN A 67 -17.84 2.16 16.29
N VAL A 68 -17.57 3.34 15.73
CA VAL A 68 -16.22 3.93 15.74
C VAL A 68 -15.77 4.17 17.20
N ILE A 69 -16.66 4.71 18.05
CA ILE A 69 -16.35 4.97 19.47
C ILE A 69 -16.03 3.66 20.20
N SER A 70 -16.87 2.62 20.07
CA SER A 70 -16.64 1.33 20.72
C SER A 70 -15.36 0.66 20.22
N THR A 71 -15.09 0.71 18.92
CA THR A 71 -13.84 0.17 18.35
C THR A 71 -12.62 0.92 18.88
N ASN A 72 -12.68 2.26 18.94
CA ASN A 72 -11.59 3.07 19.49
C ASN A 72 -11.37 2.78 21.00
N ALA A 73 -12.43 2.65 21.78
CA ALA A 73 -12.34 2.27 23.19
C ALA A 73 -11.66 0.91 23.37
N ALA A 74 -11.98 -0.08 22.54
CA ALA A 74 -11.36 -1.39 22.59
C ALA A 74 -9.87 -1.36 22.19
N VAL A 75 -9.50 -0.58 21.18
CA VAL A 75 -8.10 -0.38 20.79
C VAL A 75 -7.33 0.30 21.94
N ASN A 76 -7.89 1.35 22.55
CA ASN A 76 -7.28 2.03 23.69
C ASN A 76 -7.12 1.09 24.90
N MET A 77 -8.14 0.30 25.22
CA MET A 77 -8.06 -0.70 26.28
C MET A 77 -6.95 -1.72 26.01
N PHE A 78 -6.87 -2.24 24.79
CA PHE A 78 -5.83 -3.19 24.39
C PHE A 78 -4.43 -2.58 24.52
N THR A 79 -4.24 -1.36 23.99
CA THR A 79 -2.92 -0.69 24.04
C THR A 79 -2.50 -0.38 25.48
N ASN A 80 -3.43 0.02 26.35
CA ASN A 80 -3.18 0.23 27.76
C ASN A 80 -2.78 -1.08 28.48
N LEU A 81 -3.50 -2.18 28.24
CA LEU A 81 -3.17 -3.50 28.79
C LEU A 81 -1.77 -3.97 28.35
N LYS A 82 -1.40 -3.67 27.11
CA LYS A 82 -0.08 -4.01 26.56
C LYS A 82 1.00 -2.98 26.89
N LYS A 83 0.63 -1.86 27.54
CA LYS A 83 1.51 -0.72 27.78
C LYS A 83 2.15 -0.19 26.50
N LEU A 84 1.39 -0.19 25.40
CA LEU A 84 1.74 0.41 24.12
C LEU A 84 1.22 1.84 24.09
N LYS A 85 1.94 2.74 23.44
CA LYS A 85 1.49 4.11 23.21
C LYS A 85 1.11 4.28 21.74
N LEU A 86 -0.12 4.70 21.49
CA LEU A 86 -0.55 5.13 20.16
C LEU A 86 0.09 6.47 19.83
N SER A 87 0.49 6.67 18.59
CA SER A 87 1.00 7.97 18.13
C SER A 87 -0.17 8.84 17.67
N GLU A 88 -0.51 9.85 18.45
CA GLU A 88 -1.62 10.77 18.21
C GLU A 88 -1.49 11.46 16.85
N THR A 89 -0.26 11.85 16.50
CA THR A 89 0.05 12.53 15.21
C THR A 89 -0.07 11.64 13.98
N LYS A 90 -0.05 10.30 14.16
CA LYS A 90 -0.19 9.32 13.08
C LYS A 90 -1.58 8.69 13.03
N CYS A 91 -2.41 8.93 14.03
CA CYS A 91 -3.79 8.47 14.03
C CYS A 91 -4.65 9.45 13.23
N SER A 92 -5.51 8.93 12.37
CA SER A 92 -6.42 9.71 11.56
C SER A 92 -7.74 8.98 11.35
N ARG A 93 -8.78 9.73 11.03
CA ARG A 93 -10.10 9.23 10.68
C ARG A 93 -10.42 9.59 9.25
N LEU A 94 -10.79 8.60 8.45
CA LEU A 94 -11.22 8.79 7.07
C LEU A 94 -12.70 8.41 6.95
N HIS A 95 -13.51 9.33 6.44
CA HIS A 95 -14.90 9.05 6.08
C HIS A 95 -15.01 8.70 4.60
N ILE A 96 -15.55 7.50 4.28
CA ILE A 96 -15.73 7.05 2.91
C ILE A 96 -17.23 6.99 2.61
N GLY A 97 -17.71 7.82 1.67
CA GLY A 97 -19.09 7.83 1.25
C GLY A 97 -19.69 9.21 1.15
N LYS A 98 -20.94 9.30 0.60
CA LYS A 98 -21.61 10.57 0.33
C LYS A 98 -22.28 11.17 1.56
N ASN A 99 -22.76 10.35 2.48
CA ASN A 99 -23.52 10.81 3.64
C ASN A 99 -22.61 10.79 4.86
N LYS A 100 -22.26 11.96 5.38
CA LYS A 100 -21.64 12.05 6.70
C LYS A 100 -22.71 11.65 7.73
N CYS A 101 -22.33 10.81 8.67
CA CYS A 101 -23.18 10.51 9.82
C CYS A 101 -23.25 11.78 10.68
N ASP A 102 -24.43 12.34 10.87
CA ASP A 102 -24.63 13.58 11.65
C ASP A 102 -24.17 13.47 13.11
N ASN A 103 -24.01 12.25 13.60
CA ASN A 103 -23.48 11.92 14.94
C ASN A 103 -22.04 11.38 14.91
N CYS A 104 -21.19 11.85 14.01
CA CYS A 104 -19.77 11.54 14.08
C CYS A 104 -19.14 12.24 15.30
N ALA A 105 -19.28 11.62 16.47
CA ALA A 105 -18.62 12.09 17.67
C ALA A 105 -17.12 12.24 17.45
N SER A 106 -16.53 13.22 18.10
CA SER A 106 -15.08 13.37 18.15
C SER A 106 -14.47 12.09 18.75
N ILE A 107 -13.43 11.60 18.11
CA ILE A 107 -12.69 10.42 18.57
C ILE A 107 -11.39 10.93 19.13
N SER A 108 -11.06 10.52 20.36
CA SER A 108 -9.81 10.89 21.00
C SER A 108 -8.91 9.68 21.23
N VAL A 109 -7.61 9.91 21.11
CA VAL A 109 -6.55 8.97 21.52
C VAL A 109 -5.67 9.71 22.50
N ASN A 110 -5.44 9.13 23.67
CA ASN A 110 -4.69 9.75 24.77
C ASN A 110 -5.16 11.19 25.10
N GLU A 111 -6.48 11.42 25.09
CA GLU A 111 -7.14 12.73 25.32
C GLU A 111 -7.01 13.75 24.19
N GLU A 112 -6.24 13.46 23.12
CA GLU A 112 -6.16 14.31 21.94
C GLU A 112 -7.18 13.87 20.88
N GLU A 113 -7.87 14.83 20.26
CA GLU A 113 -8.84 14.58 19.22
C GLU A 113 -8.17 14.13 17.93
N ILE A 114 -8.64 13.01 17.35
CA ILE A 114 -8.13 12.50 16.08
C ILE A 114 -8.66 13.35 14.92
N LYS A 115 -7.75 13.85 14.08
CA LYS A 115 -8.08 14.67 12.93
C LYS A 115 -8.82 13.86 11.86
N GLU A 116 -9.84 14.46 11.27
CA GLU A 116 -10.45 13.96 10.05
C GLU A 116 -9.52 14.24 8.87
N SER A 117 -9.30 13.22 8.04
CA SER A 117 -8.49 13.31 6.83
C SER A 117 -9.31 12.91 5.61
N HIS A 118 -9.01 13.50 4.45
CA HIS A 118 -9.60 13.11 3.17
C HIS A 118 -8.76 12.04 2.45
N LYS A 119 -7.55 11.80 2.92
CA LYS A 119 -6.60 10.89 2.30
C LYS A 119 -5.61 10.37 3.35
N GLU A 120 -5.53 9.04 3.48
CA GLU A 120 -4.59 8.38 4.38
C GLU A 120 -3.77 7.32 3.66
N LYS A 121 -2.50 7.20 4.02
CA LYS A 121 -1.60 6.21 3.45
C LYS A 121 -1.58 4.96 4.31
N TYR A 122 -1.98 3.82 3.72
CA TYR A 122 -1.95 2.53 4.38
C TYR A 122 -1.23 1.50 3.51
N LEU A 123 -0.20 0.84 4.05
CA LEU A 123 0.62 -0.15 3.35
C LEU A 123 1.11 0.29 1.96
N GLY A 124 1.43 1.57 1.84
CA GLY A 124 1.97 2.15 0.62
C GLY A 124 0.94 2.67 -0.38
N ASP A 125 -0.35 2.38 -0.21
CA ASP A 125 -1.43 2.93 -1.02
C ASP A 125 -2.21 4.01 -0.26
N TYR A 126 -2.91 4.86 -1.00
CA TYR A 126 -3.75 5.89 -0.42
C TYR A 126 -5.21 5.45 -0.39
N LEU A 127 -5.78 5.43 0.80
CA LEU A 127 -7.21 5.40 1.01
C LEU A 127 -7.74 6.83 0.90
N THR A 128 -8.82 7.03 0.16
CA THR A 128 -9.43 8.35 -0.04
C THR A 128 -10.93 8.30 0.28
N ASP A 129 -11.49 9.44 0.65
CA ASP A 129 -12.94 9.63 0.87
C ASP A 129 -13.79 9.22 -0.34
N LYS A 130 -13.23 9.33 -1.55
CA LYS A 130 -13.86 8.92 -2.82
C LYS A 130 -13.70 7.43 -3.14
N ALA A 131 -12.98 6.67 -2.34
CA ALA A 131 -12.69 5.25 -2.56
C ALA A 131 -12.11 4.95 -3.96
N ASN A 132 -11.26 5.83 -4.49
CA ASN A 132 -10.60 5.67 -5.78
C ASN A 132 -9.07 5.63 -5.65
N PRO A 133 -8.34 5.02 -6.60
CA PRO A 133 -6.89 4.88 -6.55
C PRO A 133 -6.14 6.10 -7.08
N ALA A 134 -6.79 7.20 -7.43
CA ALA A 134 -6.15 8.34 -8.11
C ALA A 134 -4.95 8.90 -7.34
N ALA A 135 -5.06 9.02 -6.02
CA ALA A 135 -3.97 9.50 -5.17
C ALA A 135 -2.79 8.51 -5.14
N THR A 136 -3.07 7.20 -5.10
CA THR A 136 -2.05 6.15 -5.20
C THR A 136 -1.35 6.21 -6.54
N ILE A 137 -2.10 6.29 -7.64
CA ILE A 137 -1.52 6.33 -8.99
C ILE A 137 -0.68 7.58 -9.20
N LEU A 138 -1.09 8.72 -8.64
CA LEU A 138 -0.29 9.94 -8.67
C LEU A 138 1.05 9.77 -7.93
N ASP A 139 1.06 9.16 -6.74
CA ASP A 139 2.28 8.81 -6.00
C ASP A 139 3.17 7.86 -6.83
N ARG A 140 2.58 6.87 -7.51
CA ARG A 140 3.33 5.95 -8.39
C ARG A 140 3.94 6.65 -9.60
N LYS A 141 3.22 7.60 -10.19
CA LYS A 141 3.75 8.44 -11.28
C LYS A 141 4.97 9.24 -10.83
N GLN A 142 4.90 9.89 -9.67
CA GLN A 142 6.02 10.66 -9.12
C GLN A 142 7.24 9.77 -8.86
N LYS A 143 7.04 8.60 -8.25
CA LYS A 143 8.11 7.60 -8.09
C LYS A 143 8.68 7.12 -9.43
N GLY A 144 7.81 6.88 -10.41
CA GLY A 144 8.21 6.46 -11.75
C GLY A 144 9.13 7.45 -12.44
N PHE A 145 8.94 8.76 -12.26
CA PHE A 145 9.86 9.78 -12.77
C PHE A 145 11.24 9.70 -12.11
N GLY A 146 11.30 9.52 -10.78
CA GLY A 146 12.56 9.33 -10.08
C GLY A 146 13.32 8.10 -10.57
N ILE A 147 12.62 6.97 -10.65
CA ILE A 147 13.21 5.71 -11.12
C ILE A 147 13.67 5.81 -12.59
N LEU A 148 12.89 6.48 -13.46
CA LEU A 148 13.31 6.73 -14.84
C LEU A 148 14.62 7.52 -14.89
N SER A 149 14.77 8.57 -14.08
CA SER A 149 15.99 9.37 -14.02
C SER A 149 17.20 8.53 -13.58
N GLU A 150 17.03 7.71 -12.55
CA GLU A 150 18.08 6.82 -12.05
C GLU A 150 18.48 5.76 -13.09
N ILE A 151 17.50 5.11 -13.73
CA ILE A 151 17.77 4.11 -14.80
C ILE A 151 18.48 4.78 -15.98
N THR A 152 18.05 5.98 -16.37
CA THR A 152 18.69 6.73 -17.46
C THR A 152 20.16 7.01 -17.15
N ALA A 153 20.47 7.51 -15.96
CA ALA A 153 21.83 7.79 -15.54
C ALA A 153 22.71 6.52 -15.58
N ILE A 154 22.20 5.40 -15.07
CA ILE A 154 22.95 4.11 -15.13
C ILE A 154 23.20 3.67 -16.56
N LEU A 155 22.19 3.79 -17.44
CA LEU A 155 22.30 3.34 -18.82
C LEU A 155 23.18 4.24 -19.68
N GLU A 156 23.34 5.53 -19.37
CA GLU A 156 24.23 6.45 -20.08
C GLU A 156 25.69 6.00 -20.01
N ASP A 157 26.10 5.44 -18.90
CA ASP A 157 27.47 4.91 -18.69
C ASP A 157 27.74 3.55 -19.37
N ILE A 158 26.71 2.93 -19.94
CA ILE A 158 26.83 1.60 -20.55
C ILE A 158 26.67 1.73 -22.08
N PRO A 159 27.68 1.33 -22.88
CA PRO A 159 27.56 1.33 -24.34
C PRO A 159 26.40 0.48 -24.83
N LEU A 160 25.82 0.87 -25.97
CA LEU A 160 24.78 0.10 -26.64
C LEU A 160 25.27 -1.32 -26.95
N GLY A 161 24.44 -2.32 -26.68
CA GLY A 161 24.75 -3.73 -26.90
C GLY A 161 24.03 -4.65 -25.93
N VAL A 162 24.37 -5.93 -25.98
CA VAL A 162 23.73 -7.00 -25.19
C VAL A 162 23.74 -6.70 -23.68
N ARG A 163 24.88 -6.26 -23.15
CA ARG A 163 25.01 -5.95 -21.72
C ARG A 163 24.07 -4.84 -21.27
N ARG A 164 23.96 -3.76 -22.06
CA ARG A 164 23.03 -2.65 -21.77
C ARG A 164 21.58 -3.12 -21.80
N PHE A 165 21.25 -3.97 -22.76
CA PHE A 165 19.93 -4.54 -22.94
C PHE A 165 19.52 -5.39 -21.72
N GLU A 166 20.36 -6.32 -21.28
CA GLU A 166 20.11 -7.20 -20.14
C GLU A 166 19.98 -6.42 -18.82
N ILE A 167 20.91 -5.50 -18.56
CA ILE A 167 20.88 -4.64 -17.37
C ILE A 167 19.62 -3.77 -17.41
N GLY A 168 19.31 -3.15 -18.54
CA GLY A 168 18.16 -2.27 -18.68
C GLY A 168 16.84 -2.98 -18.42
N LEU A 169 16.65 -4.19 -18.98
CA LEU A 169 15.44 -4.99 -18.71
C LEU A 169 15.36 -5.44 -17.25
N THR A 170 16.50 -5.76 -16.62
CA THR A 170 16.56 -6.11 -15.21
C THR A 170 16.16 -4.93 -14.32
N LEU A 171 16.69 -3.73 -14.59
CA LEU A 171 16.34 -2.50 -13.87
C LEU A 171 14.87 -2.14 -14.09
N ARG A 172 14.37 -2.24 -15.33
CA ARG A 172 12.95 -2.05 -15.61
C ARG A 172 12.09 -2.98 -14.77
N GLN A 173 12.39 -4.27 -14.73
CA GLN A 173 11.59 -5.24 -13.98
C GLN A 173 11.70 -5.03 -12.48
N SER A 174 12.90 -4.90 -11.95
CA SER A 174 13.14 -4.88 -10.50
C SER A 174 12.81 -3.53 -9.86
N TRP A 175 13.09 -2.42 -10.52
CA TRP A 175 12.88 -1.08 -9.96
C TRP A 175 11.59 -0.43 -10.46
N PHE A 176 11.43 -0.33 -11.79
CA PHE A 176 10.30 0.42 -12.33
C PHE A 176 8.98 -0.32 -12.15
N ILE A 177 8.87 -1.56 -12.62
CA ILE A 177 7.61 -2.32 -12.53
C ILE A 177 7.24 -2.58 -11.07
N ASN A 178 8.18 -3.00 -10.24
CA ASN A 178 7.88 -3.27 -8.84
C ASN A 178 7.60 -2.00 -8.04
N GLY A 179 8.27 -0.89 -8.34
CA GLY A 179 8.05 0.40 -7.67
C GLY A 179 6.75 1.09 -8.09
N THR A 180 6.39 1.05 -9.38
CA THR A 180 5.22 1.76 -9.91
C THR A 180 3.94 0.93 -9.87
N LEU A 181 4.02 -0.39 -10.01
CA LEU A 181 2.86 -1.29 -10.01
C LEU A 181 2.68 -2.06 -8.68
N TYR A 182 3.27 -1.57 -7.60
CA TYR A 182 3.05 -2.15 -6.27
C TYR A 182 1.56 -2.08 -5.91
N ASN A 183 0.99 -3.20 -5.46
CA ASN A 183 -0.43 -3.38 -5.15
C ASN A 183 -1.40 -3.11 -6.32
N SER A 184 -0.94 -3.11 -7.58
CA SER A 184 -1.81 -2.86 -8.73
C SER A 184 -2.94 -3.88 -8.90
N GLU A 185 -2.82 -5.04 -8.29
CA GLU A 185 -3.83 -6.09 -8.24
C GLU A 185 -5.11 -5.66 -7.51
N VAL A 186 -5.01 -4.74 -6.56
CA VAL A 186 -6.16 -4.25 -5.77
C VAL A 186 -6.65 -2.86 -6.20
N TRP A 187 -6.03 -2.23 -7.19
CA TRP A 187 -6.50 -0.94 -7.69
C TRP A 187 -7.89 -1.06 -8.32
N CYS A 188 -8.89 -0.48 -7.69
CA CYS A 188 -10.26 -0.46 -8.18
C CYS A 188 -10.53 0.83 -8.97
N ALA A 189 -11.39 0.75 -9.99
CA ALA A 189 -11.92 1.91 -10.71
C ALA A 189 -10.86 2.89 -11.27
N TYR A 190 -9.67 2.40 -11.65
CA TYR A 190 -8.72 3.20 -12.42
C TYR A 190 -9.17 3.35 -13.87
N THR A 191 -8.81 4.47 -14.48
CA THR A 191 -9.09 4.76 -15.89
C THR A 191 -7.88 4.42 -16.78
N ILE A 192 -8.13 4.29 -18.10
CA ILE A 192 -7.05 4.13 -19.09
C ILE A 192 -6.07 5.31 -18.97
N ASN A 193 -6.55 6.53 -18.75
CA ASN A 193 -5.70 7.71 -18.61
C ASN A 193 -4.79 7.65 -17.38
N ASP A 194 -5.21 6.96 -16.31
CA ASP A 194 -4.38 6.78 -15.12
C ASP A 194 -3.14 5.94 -15.43
N ILE A 195 -3.29 4.91 -16.24
CA ILE A 195 -2.19 4.00 -16.61
C ILE A 195 -1.35 4.57 -17.74
N LYS A 196 -1.94 5.32 -18.66
CA LYS A 196 -1.26 5.89 -19.83
C LYS A 196 0.04 6.63 -19.50
N MET A 197 0.05 7.40 -18.40
CA MET A 197 1.26 8.10 -17.98
C MET A 197 2.37 7.13 -17.54
N LEU A 198 2.03 6.08 -16.81
CA LEU A 198 3.00 5.04 -16.43
C LEU A 198 3.54 4.30 -17.65
N GLU A 199 2.67 4.00 -18.64
CA GLU A 199 3.09 3.41 -19.90
C GLU A 199 4.02 4.34 -20.68
N MET A 200 3.78 5.64 -20.69
CA MET A 200 4.70 6.62 -21.32
C MET A 200 6.09 6.62 -20.64
N LEU A 201 6.15 6.48 -19.31
CA LEU A 201 7.42 6.37 -18.60
C LEU A 201 8.14 5.06 -18.94
N ASP A 202 7.40 3.96 -18.97
CA ASP A 202 7.92 2.66 -19.37
C ASP A 202 8.50 2.67 -20.79
N GLN A 203 7.79 3.24 -21.74
CA GLN A 203 8.27 3.41 -23.12
C GLN A 203 9.54 4.26 -23.20
N LYS A 204 9.69 5.27 -22.33
CA LYS A 204 10.95 6.04 -22.25
C LYS A 204 12.11 5.15 -21.79
N ILE A 205 11.88 4.28 -20.80
CA ILE A 205 12.89 3.32 -20.34
C ILE A 205 13.26 2.36 -21.49
N LEU A 206 12.27 1.80 -22.20
CA LEU A 206 12.54 0.90 -23.33
C LEU A 206 13.34 1.59 -24.46
N ARG A 207 13.04 2.88 -24.74
CA ARG A 207 13.85 3.65 -25.70
C ARG A 207 15.29 3.83 -25.25
N GLN A 208 15.51 4.10 -23.97
CA GLN A 208 16.85 4.22 -23.41
C GLN A 208 17.63 2.90 -23.50
N ILE A 209 16.97 1.79 -23.24
CA ILE A 209 17.58 0.44 -23.34
C ILE A 209 18.06 0.17 -24.77
N LEU A 210 17.20 0.45 -25.76
CA LEU A 210 17.47 0.17 -27.18
C LEU A 210 18.31 1.26 -27.86
N GLY A 211 18.51 2.43 -27.25
CA GLY A 211 19.05 3.61 -27.94
C GLY A 211 18.10 4.11 -29.05
N ALA A 212 16.80 3.86 -28.92
CA ALA A 212 15.83 4.13 -29.97
C ALA A 212 15.39 5.60 -29.99
N HIS A 213 15.16 6.11 -31.20
CA HIS A 213 14.66 7.47 -31.40
C HIS A 213 13.26 7.68 -30.83
N ALA A 214 12.94 8.91 -30.42
CA ALA A 214 11.65 9.25 -29.80
C ALA A 214 10.42 8.94 -30.66
N LYS A 215 10.56 8.92 -32.00
CA LYS A 215 9.48 8.63 -32.96
C LYS A 215 9.20 7.14 -33.19
N VAL A 216 10.01 6.24 -32.60
CA VAL A 216 9.76 4.80 -32.74
C VAL A 216 8.43 4.45 -32.09
N PRO A 217 7.51 3.74 -32.77
CA PRO A 217 6.23 3.31 -32.19
C PRO A 217 6.42 2.43 -30.97
N SER A 218 5.49 2.54 -30.02
CA SER A 218 5.53 1.76 -28.76
C SER A 218 5.49 0.25 -29.01
N GLU A 219 4.72 -0.18 -29.99
CA GLU A 219 4.58 -1.60 -30.38
C GLU A 219 5.92 -2.20 -30.80
N MET A 220 6.73 -1.43 -31.53
CA MET A 220 8.07 -1.88 -31.92
C MET A 220 9.02 -2.00 -30.73
N LEU A 221 8.92 -1.08 -29.75
CA LEU A 221 9.71 -1.18 -28.51
C LEU A 221 9.40 -2.46 -27.75
N HIS A 222 8.12 -2.78 -27.62
CA HIS A 222 7.68 -4.00 -26.95
C HIS A 222 8.07 -5.28 -27.74
N LEU A 223 7.98 -5.24 -29.07
CA LEU A 223 8.38 -6.36 -29.91
C LEU A 223 9.88 -6.64 -29.81
N GLU A 224 10.72 -5.62 -29.97
CA GLU A 224 12.18 -5.76 -29.90
C GLU A 224 12.71 -6.17 -28.53
N THR A 225 12.05 -5.69 -27.46
CA THR A 225 12.49 -6.00 -26.09
C THR A 225 11.84 -7.25 -25.51
N GLY A 226 10.77 -7.76 -26.10
CA GLY A 226 9.92 -8.79 -25.49
C GLY A 226 9.19 -8.31 -24.22
N ALA A 227 9.23 -7.01 -23.94
CA ALA A 227 8.64 -6.44 -22.76
C ALA A 227 7.10 -6.37 -22.87
N ILE A 228 6.41 -6.82 -21.84
CA ILE A 228 4.95 -6.78 -21.79
C ILE A 228 4.48 -5.36 -21.43
N PRO A 229 3.44 -4.79 -22.09
CA PRO A 229 2.82 -3.52 -21.70
C PRO A 229 2.29 -3.55 -20.27
N LEU A 230 2.35 -2.41 -19.55
CA LEU A 230 1.98 -2.35 -18.13
C LEU A 230 0.51 -2.70 -17.88
N SER A 231 -0.39 -2.33 -18.78
CA SER A 231 -1.81 -2.71 -18.71
C SER A 231 -2.00 -4.23 -18.67
N HIS A 232 -1.22 -4.99 -19.43
CA HIS A 232 -1.24 -6.45 -19.39
C HIS A 232 -0.61 -7.00 -18.10
N VAL A 233 0.48 -6.40 -17.63
CA VAL A 233 1.09 -6.78 -16.34
C VAL A 233 0.07 -6.63 -15.21
N ILE A 234 -0.68 -5.51 -15.17
CA ILE A 234 -1.73 -5.28 -14.18
C ILE A 234 -2.84 -6.33 -14.30
N ALA A 235 -3.29 -6.62 -15.53
CA ALA A 235 -4.33 -7.62 -15.77
C ALA A 235 -3.92 -9.01 -15.26
N VAL A 236 -2.68 -9.44 -15.54
CA VAL A 236 -2.13 -10.72 -15.05
C VAL A 236 -2.05 -10.74 -13.53
N ARG A 237 -1.53 -9.68 -12.89
CA ARG A 237 -1.47 -9.58 -11.42
C ARG A 237 -2.86 -9.71 -10.79
N ARG A 238 -3.86 -9.02 -11.33
CA ARG A 238 -5.25 -9.10 -10.86
C ARG A 238 -5.83 -10.50 -11.02
N PHE A 239 -5.60 -11.14 -12.16
CA PHE A 239 -6.07 -12.50 -12.40
C PHE A 239 -5.46 -13.50 -11.40
N LEU A 240 -4.15 -13.44 -11.18
CA LEU A 240 -3.47 -14.28 -10.21
C LEU A 240 -3.94 -14.02 -8.77
N TYR A 241 -4.19 -12.77 -8.43
CA TYR A 241 -4.75 -12.39 -7.13
C TYR A 241 -6.14 -13.00 -6.92
N LEU A 242 -7.03 -12.89 -7.91
CA LEU A 242 -8.36 -13.51 -7.86
C LEU A 242 -8.30 -15.03 -7.75
N GLN A 243 -7.42 -15.68 -8.50
CA GLN A 243 -7.21 -17.13 -8.37
C GLN A 243 -6.80 -17.53 -6.94
N ASN A 244 -5.90 -16.76 -6.33
CA ASN A 244 -5.45 -17.01 -4.97
C ASN A 244 -6.57 -16.86 -3.93
N ILE A 245 -7.43 -15.85 -4.08
CA ILE A 245 -8.62 -15.68 -3.23
C ILE A 245 -9.57 -16.88 -3.37
N LEU A 246 -9.86 -17.27 -4.61
CA LEU A 246 -10.79 -18.40 -4.88
C LEU A 246 -10.26 -19.73 -4.34
N LYS A 247 -8.95 -19.96 -4.38
CA LYS A 247 -8.33 -21.17 -3.80
C LYS A 247 -8.44 -21.18 -2.27
N LYS A 248 -8.21 -20.04 -1.61
CA LYS A 248 -8.31 -19.93 -0.14
C LYS A 248 -9.73 -20.10 0.39
N ASN A 249 -10.75 -19.77 -0.39
CA ASN A 249 -12.14 -19.92 0.01
C ASN A 249 -12.69 -21.37 -0.18
N LYS A 250 -11.88 -22.30 -0.69
CA LYS A 250 -12.26 -23.70 -0.86
C LYS A 250 -11.73 -24.61 0.27
N ASN A 251 -10.89 -24.08 1.13
CA ASN A 251 -10.37 -24.71 2.34
C ASN A 251 -11.01 -24.10 3.58
#